data_59cc9078fb45a6beba02caa00d4c7664
#
_entry.id   59cc9078fb45a6beba02caa00d4c7664
#
_cell.length_a   1.000
_cell.length_b   1.000
_cell.length_c   1.000
_cell.angle_alpha   90.00
_cell.angle_beta   90.00
_cell.angle_gamma   90.00
#
_symmetry.space_group_name_H-M   'P 1'
#
loop_
_entity.id
_entity.type
_entity.pdbx_description
1 polymer ?
#
loop_
_entity_poly.entity_id
_entity_poly.type
_entity_poly.pdbx_seq_one_letter_code
_entity_poly.pdbx_strand_id
1 'polypeptide(L)'
;MEHYVGLDVSLEATSVCVVDETGAIVWECKAASDPDAIGHVLRESGHSFKRAGLEAGPLSQWLYEGLRAQGWPALCVDPRQMKASLSAMRNKTDRNDARGIAQMMRVGLFRVVHVKSRESHELRLLLTNRSVLRRKCLDIENEIRGSLKIFGLKVGRVTKYTFERRVCELTGDQPRLEAAIAPMLRARHVLFEEFSRLHRIVLDVVRQDEVCRRFTTMPGVGPITALAFKTAVETPERFAKSKTVGLILA
;
A
#
# COMPACT_ATOMS: atom_id res chain seq x y z
N MET A 1 33.73 17.02 -5.65
CA MET A 1 33.69 15.65 -5.06
C MET A 1 32.23 15.23 -4.99
N GLU A 2 31.87 14.07 -5.57
CA GLU A 2 30.50 13.58 -5.60
C GLU A 2 30.20 12.82 -4.30
N HIS A 3 29.01 13.04 -3.72
CA HIS A 3 28.58 12.32 -2.54
C HIS A 3 27.29 11.54 -2.80
N TYR A 4 27.09 10.48 -2.02
CA TYR A 4 25.97 9.55 -2.17
C TYR A 4 25.35 9.29 -0.81
N VAL A 5 24.03 9.32 -0.75
CA VAL A 5 23.27 9.18 0.49
C VAL A 5 22.51 7.86 0.51
N GLY A 6 22.56 7.19 1.64
CA GLY A 6 21.67 6.08 1.99
C GLY A 6 20.74 6.48 3.12
N LEU A 7 19.45 6.24 2.92
CA LEU A 7 18.38 6.50 3.87
C LEU A 7 17.75 5.15 4.24
N ASP A 8 17.99 4.69 5.46
CA ASP A 8 17.27 3.54 6.01
C ASP A 8 16.10 4.04 6.85
N VAL A 9 14.89 3.82 6.33
CA VAL A 9 13.66 4.44 6.81
C VAL A 9 12.91 3.49 7.75
N SER A 10 12.74 3.89 8.99
CA SER A 10 11.77 3.29 9.91
C SER A 10 10.59 4.24 10.17
N LEU A 11 9.62 3.84 10.98
CA LEU A 11 8.40 4.62 11.18
C LEU A 11 8.67 6.01 11.81
N GLU A 12 9.56 6.07 12.80
CA GLU A 12 9.81 7.28 13.58
C GLU A 12 11.10 7.98 13.17
N ALA A 13 12.14 7.22 12.85
CA ALA A 13 13.45 7.76 12.58
C ALA A 13 14.10 7.10 11.36
N THR A 14 14.79 7.92 10.57
CA THR A 14 15.58 7.51 9.42
C THR A 14 17.07 7.61 9.75
N SER A 15 17.81 6.52 9.53
CA SER A 15 19.28 6.56 9.59
C SER A 15 19.81 7.09 8.25
N VAL A 16 20.67 8.08 8.33
CA VAL A 16 21.28 8.76 7.19
C VAL A 16 22.77 8.46 7.16
N CYS A 17 23.29 8.02 6.03
CA CYS A 17 24.71 7.84 5.81
C CYS A 17 25.11 8.52 4.50
N VAL A 18 26.20 9.29 4.54
CA VAL A 18 26.79 9.93 3.38
C VAL A 18 28.18 9.34 3.14
N VAL A 19 28.41 8.92 1.89
CA VAL A 19 29.72 8.45 1.45
C VAL A 19 30.23 9.32 0.30
N ASP A 20 31.54 9.46 0.21
CA ASP A 20 32.22 10.12 -0.92
C ASP A 20 32.39 9.16 -2.12
N GLU A 21 33.05 9.62 -3.17
CA GLU A 21 33.34 8.84 -4.37
C GLU A 21 34.28 7.65 -4.14
N THR A 22 35.08 7.67 -3.06
CA THR A 22 35.96 6.57 -2.68
C THR A 22 35.20 5.50 -1.87
N GLY A 23 34.04 5.86 -1.32
CA GLY A 23 33.23 5.02 -0.43
C GLY A 23 33.55 5.23 1.04
N ALA A 24 34.37 6.21 1.39
CA ALA A 24 34.58 6.59 2.77
C ALA A 24 33.34 7.30 3.34
N ILE A 25 32.98 6.95 4.57
CA ILE A 25 31.88 7.59 5.27
C ILE A 25 32.33 8.98 5.70
N VAL A 26 31.66 10.01 5.17
CA VAL A 26 31.98 11.41 5.49
C VAL A 26 31.00 12.00 6.50
N TRP A 27 29.81 11.45 6.61
CA TRP A 27 28.83 11.92 7.57
C TRP A 27 27.75 10.87 7.89
N GLU A 28 27.28 10.84 9.12
CA GLU A 28 26.19 9.99 9.56
C GLU A 28 25.36 10.69 10.64
N CYS A 29 24.05 10.52 10.57
CA CYS A 29 23.13 10.99 11.61
C CYS A 29 21.85 10.18 11.64
N LYS A 30 20.94 10.54 12.56
CA LYS A 30 19.53 10.15 12.54
C LYS A 30 18.67 11.39 12.43
N ALA A 31 17.59 11.29 11.65
CA ALA A 31 16.58 12.32 11.52
C ALA A 31 15.20 11.71 11.80
N ALA A 32 14.21 12.52 12.14
CA ALA A 32 12.83 12.07 12.09
C ALA A 32 12.48 11.61 10.65
N SER A 33 11.63 10.58 10.52
CA SER A 33 11.16 10.08 9.21
C SER A 33 10.16 11.05 8.61
N ASP A 34 10.63 12.25 8.27
CA ASP A 34 9.90 13.38 7.73
C ASP A 34 10.74 14.05 6.64
N PRO A 35 10.15 14.45 5.48
CA PRO A 35 10.92 15.05 4.38
C PRO A 35 11.66 16.33 4.78
N ASP A 36 11.06 17.16 5.64
CA ASP A 36 11.67 18.42 6.05
C ASP A 36 12.82 18.19 7.01
N ALA A 37 12.65 17.26 7.96
CA ALA A 37 13.71 16.87 8.89
C ALA A 37 14.90 16.24 8.17
N ILE A 38 14.65 15.31 7.23
CA ILE A 38 15.70 14.69 6.42
C ILE A 38 16.36 15.74 5.53
N GLY A 39 15.58 16.61 4.86
CA GLY A 39 16.11 17.68 4.03
C GLY A 39 16.95 18.68 4.83
N HIS A 40 16.60 18.95 6.08
CA HIS A 40 17.37 19.82 6.97
C HIS A 40 18.75 19.23 7.27
N VAL A 41 18.81 17.99 7.75
CA VAL A 41 20.10 17.35 8.07
C VAL A 41 20.95 17.15 6.82
N LEU A 42 20.36 16.91 5.64
CA LEU A 42 21.12 16.87 4.38
C LEU A 42 21.74 18.23 4.03
N ARG A 43 21.05 19.36 4.28
CA ARG A 43 21.62 20.72 4.11
C ARG A 43 22.74 20.98 5.11
N GLU A 44 22.55 20.62 6.37
CA GLU A 44 23.56 20.80 7.42
C GLU A 44 24.86 20.04 7.13
N SER A 45 24.79 18.90 6.42
CA SER A 45 25.99 18.16 6.02
C SER A 45 26.94 18.96 5.13
N GLY A 46 26.46 20.02 4.48
CA GLY A 46 27.27 20.89 3.60
C GLY A 46 27.70 20.23 2.30
N HIS A 47 27.21 19.04 1.97
CA HIS A 47 27.60 18.28 0.78
C HIS A 47 26.59 18.43 -0.36
N SER A 48 27.08 18.34 -1.60
CA SER A 48 26.24 18.15 -2.79
C SER A 48 26.10 16.65 -3.09
N PHE A 49 24.88 16.21 -3.40
CA PHE A 49 24.61 14.79 -3.59
C PHE A 49 24.28 14.47 -5.04
N LYS A 50 24.88 13.40 -5.56
CA LYS A 50 24.55 12.85 -6.88
C LYS A 50 23.32 11.96 -6.83
N ARG A 51 23.15 11.20 -5.73
CA ARG A 51 22.02 10.28 -5.51
C ARG A 51 21.73 10.15 -4.02
N ALA A 52 20.44 10.07 -3.67
CA ALA A 52 19.97 9.75 -2.32
C ALA A 52 19.01 8.57 -2.44
N GLY A 53 19.43 7.39 -1.97
CA GLY A 53 18.64 6.17 -2.05
C GLY A 53 17.80 5.92 -0.82
N LEU A 54 16.54 5.48 -1.02
CA LEU A 54 15.68 4.92 0.03
C LEU A 54 14.97 3.67 -0.48
N GLU A 55 14.76 2.68 0.39
CA GLU A 55 14.03 1.48 0.00
C GLU A 55 12.53 1.74 -0.16
N ALA A 56 11.89 1.04 -1.12
CA ALA A 56 10.45 1.06 -1.25
C ALA A 56 9.79 0.42 -0.02
N GLY A 57 8.98 1.20 0.70
CA GLY A 57 8.31 0.84 1.94
C GLY A 57 7.09 1.72 2.21
N PRO A 58 6.44 1.60 3.37
CA PRO A 58 5.21 2.31 3.68
C PRO A 58 5.31 3.85 3.59
N LEU A 59 6.45 4.43 3.99
CA LEU A 59 6.69 5.87 3.98
C LEU A 59 7.39 6.35 2.69
N SER A 60 7.85 5.43 1.84
CA SER A 60 8.76 5.76 0.74
C SER A 60 8.18 6.75 -0.27
N GLN A 61 6.89 6.69 -0.57
CA GLN A 61 6.27 7.63 -1.47
C GLN A 61 6.30 9.06 -0.94
N TRP A 62 5.80 9.25 0.28
CA TRP A 62 5.75 10.56 0.91
C TRP A 62 7.14 11.18 1.07
N LEU A 63 8.10 10.39 1.53
CA LEU A 63 9.49 10.84 1.66
C LEU A 63 10.12 11.15 0.30
N TYR A 64 9.91 10.28 -0.70
CA TYR A 64 10.41 10.50 -2.06
C TYR A 64 9.87 11.80 -2.67
N GLU A 65 8.55 12.00 -2.61
CA GLU A 65 7.91 13.21 -3.16
C GLU A 65 8.38 14.47 -2.42
N GLY A 66 8.42 14.45 -1.09
CA GLY A 66 8.86 15.59 -0.29
C GLY A 66 10.34 15.94 -0.50
N LEU A 67 11.21 14.95 -0.57
CA LEU A 67 12.63 15.17 -0.87
C LEU A 67 12.85 15.68 -2.30
N ARG A 68 12.11 15.13 -3.28
CA ARG A 68 12.16 15.61 -4.68
C ARG A 68 11.66 17.03 -4.82
N ALA A 69 10.59 17.40 -4.11
CA ALA A 69 10.06 18.77 -4.08
C ALA A 69 11.08 19.78 -3.52
N GLN A 70 11.95 19.35 -2.60
CA GLN A 70 13.05 20.15 -2.07
C GLN A 70 14.30 20.17 -2.98
N GLY A 71 14.27 19.50 -4.13
CA GLY A 71 15.38 19.45 -5.09
C GLY A 71 16.41 18.34 -4.82
N TRP A 72 16.20 17.47 -3.83
CA TRP A 72 17.12 16.38 -3.55
C TRP A 72 17.06 15.29 -4.64
N PRO A 73 18.20 14.65 -5.03
CA PRO A 73 18.25 13.60 -6.03
C PRO A 73 17.78 12.25 -5.48
N ALA A 74 16.60 12.22 -4.86
CA ALA A 74 16.02 11.04 -4.23
C ALA A 74 15.66 9.96 -5.27
N LEU A 75 15.97 8.70 -4.95
CA LEU A 75 15.69 7.49 -5.73
C LEU A 75 15.08 6.43 -4.82
N CYS A 76 13.93 5.90 -5.20
CA CYS A 76 13.33 4.75 -4.53
C CYS A 76 13.85 3.46 -5.16
N VAL A 77 14.35 2.51 -4.34
CA VAL A 77 15.01 1.29 -4.82
C VAL A 77 14.31 0.02 -4.38
N ASP A 78 14.51 -1.06 -5.15
CA ASP A 78 13.87 -2.36 -4.91
C ASP A 78 14.42 -3.00 -3.61
N PRO A 79 13.57 -3.26 -2.59
CA PRO A 79 13.98 -3.85 -1.34
C PRO A 79 14.56 -5.26 -1.49
N ARG A 80 14.12 -6.02 -2.52
CA ARG A 80 14.60 -7.39 -2.74
C ARG A 80 16.07 -7.39 -3.14
N GLN A 81 16.43 -6.46 -4.03
CA GLN A 81 17.83 -6.29 -4.44
C GLN A 81 18.68 -5.76 -3.29
N MET A 82 18.16 -4.79 -2.53
CA MET A 82 18.84 -4.26 -1.35
C MET A 82 19.10 -5.38 -0.34
N LYS A 83 18.09 -6.15 0.02
CA LYS A 83 18.22 -7.28 0.94
C LYS A 83 19.25 -8.30 0.47
N ALA A 84 19.28 -8.65 -0.82
CA ALA A 84 20.26 -9.58 -1.38
C ALA A 84 21.70 -9.07 -1.23
N SER A 85 21.92 -7.78 -1.48
CA SER A 85 23.23 -7.14 -1.36
C SER A 85 23.67 -6.96 0.10
N LEU A 86 22.74 -6.58 0.99
CA LEU A 86 23.01 -6.36 2.41
C LEU A 86 23.11 -7.66 3.21
N SER A 87 22.55 -8.76 2.72
CA SER A 87 22.61 -10.07 3.41
C SER A 87 24.05 -10.60 3.58
N ALA A 88 24.97 -10.12 2.80
CA ALA A 88 26.42 -10.43 2.94
C ALA A 88 27.07 -9.69 4.13
N MET A 89 26.41 -8.67 4.71
CA MET A 89 26.92 -7.95 5.88
C MET A 89 26.60 -8.72 7.17
N ARG A 90 27.62 -8.96 8.00
CA ARG A 90 27.53 -9.80 9.20
C ARG A 90 26.64 -9.26 10.32
N ASN A 91 26.43 -7.93 10.42
CA ASN A 91 25.66 -7.30 11.48
C ASN A 91 24.57 -6.42 10.88
N LYS A 92 23.31 -6.85 11.02
CA LYS A 92 22.16 -6.07 10.61
C LYS A 92 21.80 -5.03 11.68
N THR A 93 21.94 -3.75 11.34
CA THR A 93 21.49 -2.58 12.12
C THR A 93 21.05 -1.50 11.14
N ASP A 94 20.10 -0.66 11.52
CA ASP A 94 19.62 0.46 10.71
C ASP A 94 20.77 1.34 10.19
N ARG A 95 21.81 1.53 11.00
CA ARG A 95 23.01 2.27 10.62
C ARG A 95 23.79 1.57 9.51
N ASN A 96 23.95 0.24 9.60
CA ASN A 96 24.65 -0.54 8.56
C ASN A 96 23.82 -0.66 7.30
N ASP A 97 22.49 -0.71 7.40
CA ASP A 97 21.59 -0.72 6.26
C ASP A 97 21.66 0.62 5.52
N ALA A 98 21.67 1.78 6.21
CA ALA A 98 21.91 3.08 5.59
C ALA A 98 23.28 3.18 4.90
N ARG A 99 24.35 2.65 5.51
CA ARG A 99 25.70 2.58 4.90
C ARG A 99 25.68 1.75 3.63
N GLY A 100 25.04 0.58 3.67
CA GLY A 100 24.91 -0.28 2.50
C GLY A 100 24.14 0.37 1.37
N ILE A 101 23.04 1.07 1.66
CA ILE A 101 22.29 1.84 0.67
C ILE A 101 23.19 2.92 0.04
N ALA A 102 23.93 3.68 0.86
CA ALA A 102 24.84 4.70 0.35
C ALA A 102 25.92 4.13 -0.59
N GLN A 103 26.53 2.99 -0.23
CA GLN A 103 27.50 2.31 -1.11
C GLN A 103 26.87 1.85 -2.43
N MET A 104 25.64 1.33 -2.39
CA MET A 104 24.95 0.93 -3.62
C MET A 104 24.61 2.14 -4.50
N MET A 105 24.24 3.28 -3.90
CA MET A 105 24.07 4.54 -4.64
C MET A 105 25.37 4.97 -5.31
N ARG A 106 26.50 4.81 -4.64
CA ARG A 106 27.82 5.15 -5.17
C ARG A 106 28.20 4.28 -6.38
N VAL A 107 28.15 2.97 -6.22
CA VAL A 107 28.57 2.04 -7.28
C VAL A 107 27.55 1.88 -8.41
N GLY A 108 26.31 2.39 -8.24
CA GLY A 108 25.24 2.26 -9.22
C GLY A 108 24.59 0.87 -9.27
N LEU A 109 24.78 0.05 -8.24
CA LEU A 109 24.25 -1.32 -8.16
C LEU A 109 22.88 -1.32 -7.50
N PHE A 110 21.88 -0.77 -8.16
CA PHE A 110 20.50 -0.73 -7.67
C PHE A 110 19.49 -0.74 -8.82
N ARG A 111 18.28 -1.16 -8.51
CA ARG A 111 17.13 -1.07 -9.41
C ARG A 111 16.18 -0.02 -8.90
N VAL A 112 15.93 1.01 -9.69
CA VAL A 112 14.93 2.03 -9.35
C VAL A 112 13.53 1.43 -9.45
N VAL A 113 12.71 1.68 -8.43
CA VAL A 113 11.29 1.34 -8.40
C VAL A 113 10.48 2.55 -8.85
N HIS A 114 9.48 2.30 -9.67
CA HIS A 114 8.50 3.33 -10.01
C HIS A 114 7.69 3.71 -8.76
N VAL A 115 7.82 4.94 -8.33
CA VAL A 115 7.00 5.50 -7.26
C VAL A 115 5.70 5.98 -7.89
N LYS A 116 4.59 5.40 -7.45
CA LYS A 116 3.26 5.75 -7.95
C LYS A 116 2.85 7.13 -7.50
N SER A 117 2.00 7.79 -8.27
CA SER A 117 1.43 9.08 -7.91
C SER A 117 0.53 8.98 -6.67
N ARG A 118 0.37 10.09 -5.98
CA ARG A 118 -0.56 10.22 -4.86
C ARG A 118 -1.99 9.85 -5.28
N GLU A 119 -2.44 10.32 -6.44
CA GLU A 119 -3.75 9.97 -7.00
C GLU A 119 -3.93 8.45 -7.13
N SER A 120 -2.93 7.75 -7.69
CA SER A 120 -2.96 6.29 -7.82
C SER A 120 -3.09 5.58 -6.47
N HIS A 121 -2.41 6.09 -5.44
CA HIS A 121 -2.53 5.55 -4.08
C HIS A 121 -3.89 5.81 -3.46
N GLU A 122 -4.47 7.00 -3.64
CA GLU A 122 -5.81 7.35 -3.16
C GLU A 122 -6.88 6.43 -3.79
N LEU A 123 -6.80 6.20 -5.10
CA LEU A 123 -7.70 5.28 -5.80
C LEU A 123 -7.54 3.82 -5.33
N ARG A 124 -6.30 3.38 -5.10
CA ARG A 124 -6.05 2.05 -4.52
C ARG A 124 -6.59 1.91 -3.10
N LEU A 125 -6.52 2.97 -2.30
CA LEU A 125 -7.07 2.99 -0.94
C LEU A 125 -8.59 2.79 -0.97
N LEU A 126 -9.31 3.45 -1.89
CA LEU A 126 -10.76 3.23 -2.08
C LEU A 126 -11.07 1.76 -2.39
N LEU A 127 -10.32 1.14 -3.31
CA LEU A 127 -10.49 -0.27 -3.67
C LEU A 127 -10.20 -1.21 -2.49
N THR A 128 -9.12 -0.94 -1.77
CA THR A 128 -8.69 -1.75 -0.62
C THR A 128 -9.71 -1.67 0.51
N ASN A 129 -10.13 -0.46 0.89
CA ASN A 129 -11.11 -0.26 1.98
C ASN A 129 -12.47 -0.86 1.62
N ARG A 130 -12.93 -0.69 0.38
CA ARG A 130 -14.12 -1.36 -0.12
C ARG A 130 -14.02 -2.89 0.01
N SER A 131 -12.87 -3.46 -0.33
CA SER A 131 -12.63 -4.91 -0.23
C SER A 131 -12.63 -5.38 1.23
N VAL A 132 -12.00 -4.61 2.13
CA VAL A 132 -11.99 -4.89 3.57
C VAL A 132 -13.41 -4.89 4.14
N LEU A 133 -14.22 -3.86 3.86
CA LEU A 133 -15.61 -3.79 4.35
C LEU A 133 -16.44 -4.97 3.86
N ARG A 134 -16.31 -5.34 2.58
CA ARG A 134 -17.00 -6.53 2.04
C ARG A 134 -16.61 -7.81 2.77
N ARG A 135 -15.31 -8.00 3.00
CA ARG A 135 -14.80 -9.19 3.70
C ARG A 135 -15.33 -9.24 5.13
N LYS A 136 -15.34 -8.10 5.84
CA LYS A 136 -15.87 -8.03 7.21
C LYS A 136 -17.38 -8.31 7.29
N CYS A 137 -18.16 -7.87 6.32
CA CYS A 137 -19.56 -8.29 6.20
C CYS A 137 -19.69 -9.81 6.07
N LEU A 138 -18.89 -10.43 5.19
CA LEU A 138 -18.91 -11.89 4.98
C LEU A 138 -18.44 -12.64 6.22
N ASP A 139 -17.42 -12.15 6.94
CA ASP A 139 -16.94 -12.75 8.18
C ASP A 139 -18.07 -12.82 9.22
N ILE A 140 -18.82 -11.71 9.42
CA ILE A 140 -19.98 -11.66 10.32
C ILE A 140 -21.10 -12.58 9.83
N GLU A 141 -21.44 -12.59 8.55
CA GLU A 141 -22.46 -13.49 7.99
C GLU A 141 -22.12 -14.96 8.23
N ASN A 142 -20.86 -15.34 8.04
CA ASN A 142 -20.37 -16.70 8.26
C ASN A 142 -20.42 -17.08 9.75
N GLU A 143 -20.04 -16.17 10.65
CA GLU A 143 -20.12 -16.37 12.08
C GLU A 143 -21.57 -16.58 12.54
N ILE A 144 -22.51 -15.74 12.12
CA ILE A 144 -23.93 -15.90 12.41
C ILE A 144 -24.44 -17.25 11.89
N ARG A 145 -24.10 -17.63 10.66
CA ARG A 145 -24.48 -18.94 10.10
C ARG A 145 -23.90 -20.10 10.88
N GLY A 146 -22.65 -19.97 11.34
CA GLY A 146 -21.98 -20.96 12.17
C GLY A 146 -22.69 -21.17 13.50
N SER A 147 -22.91 -20.09 14.23
CA SER A 147 -23.57 -20.07 15.55
C SER A 147 -24.98 -20.63 15.49
N LEU A 148 -25.78 -20.24 14.49
CA LEU A 148 -27.18 -20.70 14.36
C LEU A 148 -27.29 -22.21 14.07
N LYS A 149 -26.28 -22.82 13.42
CA LYS A 149 -26.28 -24.27 13.15
C LYS A 149 -26.31 -25.11 14.43
N ILE A 150 -25.70 -24.64 15.51
CA ILE A 150 -25.71 -25.33 16.82
C ILE A 150 -27.14 -25.57 17.33
N PHE A 151 -28.04 -24.62 16.98
CA PHE A 151 -29.45 -24.68 17.33
C PHE A 151 -30.35 -25.32 16.26
N GLY A 152 -29.73 -25.92 15.20
CA GLY A 152 -30.47 -26.51 14.10
C GLY A 152 -31.05 -25.47 13.11
N LEU A 153 -30.79 -24.19 13.32
CA LEU A 153 -31.30 -23.09 12.51
C LEU A 153 -30.42 -22.88 11.28
N LYS A 154 -31.00 -23.03 10.09
CA LYS A 154 -30.31 -22.94 8.82
C LYS A 154 -30.75 -21.69 8.06
N VAL A 155 -29.89 -20.72 7.88
CA VAL A 155 -30.18 -19.49 7.12
C VAL A 155 -30.49 -19.79 5.65
N GLY A 156 -29.84 -20.80 5.07
CA GLY A 156 -30.07 -21.21 3.68
C GLY A 156 -29.44 -20.23 2.69
N ARG A 157 -29.90 -20.31 1.43
CA ARG A 157 -29.47 -19.38 0.36
C ARG A 157 -30.30 -18.10 0.43
N VAL A 158 -29.64 -16.99 0.73
CA VAL A 158 -30.25 -15.66 0.81
C VAL A 158 -29.36 -14.64 0.12
N THR A 159 -29.96 -13.55 -0.34
CA THR A 159 -29.21 -12.42 -0.86
C THR A 159 -28.65 -11.56 0.29
N LYS A 160 -27.68 -10.71 -0.01
CA LYS A 160 -27.14 -9.75 0.95
C LYS A 160 -28.21 -8.79 1.53
N TYR A 161 -29.30 -8.56 0.82
CA TYR A 161 -30.41 -7.69 1.24
C TYR A 161 -31.46 -8.41 2.10
N THR A 162 -31.58 -9.73 1.95
CA THR A 162 -32.58 -10.52 2.68
C THR A 162 -31.99 -11.28 3.86
N PHE A 163 -30.66 -11.20 4.06
CA PHE A 163 -29.95 -11.93 5.11
C PHE A 163 -30.45 -11.59 6.52
N GLU A 164 -30.53 -10.29 6.85
CA GLU A 164 -30.94 -9.83 8.19
C GLU A 164 -32.36 -10.28 8.50
N ARG A 165 -33.30 -10.03 7.58
CA ARG A 165 -34.68 -10.49 7.74
C ARG A 165 -34.76 -11.99 8.00
N ARG A 166 -34.00 -12.80 7.22
CA ARG A 166 -34.02 -14.26 7.40
C ARG A 166 -33.43 -14.69 8.74
N VAL A 167 -32.43 -14.03 9.25
CA VAL A 167 -31.86 -14.31 10.57
C VAL A 167 -32.87 -13.95 11.66
N CYS A 168 -33.52 -12.78 11.61
CA CYS A 168 -34.55 -12.37 12.54
C CYS A 168 -35.73 -13.35 12.55
N GLU A 169 -36.20 -13.83 11.38
CA GLU A 169 -37.25 -14.85 11.28
C GLU A 169 -36.89 -16.16 12.04
N LEU A 170 -35.59 -16.54 11.98
CA LEU A 170 -35.12 -17.77 12.62
C LEU A 170 -34.92 -17.63 14.15
N THR A 171 -34.67 -16.43 14.63
CA THR A 171 -34.33 -16.18 16.05
C THR A 171 -35.47 -15.58 16.86
N GLY A 172 -36.56 -15.12 16.23
CA GLY A 172 -37.63 -14.32 16.87
C GLY A 172 -38.36 -15.00 18.02
N ASP A 173 -38.43 -16.32 18.04
CA ASP A 173 -39.06 -17.08 19.15
C ASP A 173 -38.05 -17.45 20.27
N GLN A 174 -36.81 -16.99 20.20
CA GLN A 174 -35.73 -17.35 21.13
C GLN A 174 -35.02 -16.07 21.65
N PRO A 175 -35.54 -15.42 22.70
CA PRO A 175 -35.07 -14.10 23.15
C PRO A 175 -33.58 -14.03 23.50
N ARG A 176 -33.00 -15.10 24.05
CA ARG A 176 -31.55 -15.17 24.35
C ARG A 176 -30.71 -15.24 23.10
N LEU A 177 -31.15 -15.98 22.09
CA LEU A 177 -30.48 -16.11 20.83
C LEU A 177 -30.58 -14.80 20.04
N GLU A 178 -31.75 -14.20 20.00
CA GLU A 178 -31.96 -12.88 19.40
C GLU A 178 -31.03 -11.83 20.03
N ALA A 179 -31.00 -11.77 21.37
CA ALA A 179 -30.11 -10.83 22.08
C ALA A 179 -28.64 -11.02 21.76
N ALA A 180 -28.18 -12.26 21.52
CA ALA A 180 -26.80 -12.56 21.15
C ALA A 180 -26.48 -12.20 19.67
N ILE A 181 -27.44 -12.37 18.76
CA ILE A 181 -27.24 -12.16 17.32
C ILE A 181 -27.50 -10.69 16.91
N ALA A 182 -28.39 -9.98 17.57
CA ALA A 182 -28.75 -8.62 17.21
C ALA A 182 -27.54 -7.64 17.13
N PRO A 183 -26.55 -7.67 18.03
CA PRO A 183 -25.35 -6.83 17.88
C PRO A 183 -24.56 -7.12 16.60
N MET A 184 -24.47 -8.38 16.21
CA MET A 184 -23.77 -8.80 14.99
C MET A 184 -24.50 -8.32 13.72
N LEU A 185 -25.84 -8.37 13.73
CA LEU A 185 -26.63 -7.83 12.61
C LEU A 185 -26.47 -6.32 12.51
N ARG A 186 -26.49 -5.58 13.62
CA ARG A 186 -26.24 -4.13 13.59
C ARG A 186 -24.85 -3.79 13.05
N ALA A 187 -23.82 -4.49 13.50
CA ALA A 187 -22.46 -4.29 12.99
C ALA A 187 -22.38 -4.58 11.49
N ARG A 188 -22.98 -5.69 11.04
CA ARG A 188 -23.08 -6.03 9.61
C ARG A 188 -23.80 -4.95 8.82
N HIS A 189 -24.90 -4.42 9.34
CA HIS A 189 -25.68 -3.37 8.67
C HIS A 189 -24.84 -2.15 8.37
N VAL A 190 -24.16 -1.60 9.38
CA VAL A 190 -23.27 -0.44 9.22
C VAL A 190 -22.14 -0.73 8.21
N LEU A 191 -21.49 -1.89 8.32
CA LEU A 191 -20.44 -2.28 7.37
C LEU A 191 -20.96 -2.39 5.94
N PHE A 192 -22.18 -2.88 5.75
CA PHE A 192 -22.79 -3.00 4.43
C PHE A 192 -23.18 -1.63 3.84
N GLU A 193 -23.66 -0.71 4.66
CA GLU A 193 -23.94 0.67 4.23
C GLU A 193 -22.65 1.37 3.78
N GLU A 194 -21.57 1.29 4.57
CA GLU A 194 -20.29 1.90 4.22
C GLU A 194 -19.65 1.23 3.00
N PHE A 195 -19.74 -0.10 2.88
CA PHE A 195 -19.36 -0.80 1.65
C PHE A 195 -20.11 -0.26 0.43
N SER A 196 -21.44 -0.07 0.57
CA SER A 196 -22.28 0.41 -0.52
C SER A 196 -21.95 1.86 -0.91
N ARG A 197 -21.59 2.69 0.07
CA ARG A 197 -21.12 4.07 -0.13
C ARG A 197 -19.80 4.10 -0.91
N LEU A 198 -18.79 3.38 -0.45
CA LEU A 198 -17.50 3.28 -1.16
C LEU A 198 -17.66 2.66 -2.54
N HIS A 199 -18.54 1.68 -2.69
CA HIS A 199 -18.78 1.09 -4.00
C HIS A 199 -19.34 2.11 -5.01
N ARG A 200 -20.25 2.98 -4.59
CA ARG A 200 -20.77 4.07 -5.44
C ARG A 200 -19.65 5.04 -5.84
N ILE A 201 -18.82 5.48 -4.88
CA ILE A 201 -17.68 6.36 -5.16
C ILE A 201 -16.76 5.73 -6.23
N VAL A 202 -16.42 4.45 -6.08
CA VAL A 202 -15.59 3.74 -7.08
C VAL A 202 -16.26 3.70 -8.45
N LEU A 203 -17.56 3.45 -8.52
CA LEU A 203 -18.30 3.45 -9.79
C LEU A 203 -18.32 4.84 -10.45
N ASP A 204 -18.46 5.90 -9.67
CA ASP A 204 -18.46 7.27 -10.17
C ASP A 204 -17.07 7.68 -10.70
N VAL A 205 -15.99 7.32 -9.99
CA VAL A 205 -14.62 7.47 -10.49
C VAL A 205 -14.45 6.78 -11.86
N VAL A 206 -14.89 5.50 -11.97
CA VAL A 206 -14.76 4.74 -13.23
C VAL A 206 -15.57 5.36 -14.36
N ARG A 207 -16.76 5.89 -14.09
CA ARG A 207 -17.61 6.56 -15.11
C ARG A 207 -16.97 7.83 -15.65
N GLN A 208 -16.24 8.56 -14.83
CA GLN A 208 -15.57 9.82 -15.20
C GLN A 208 -14.21 9.57 -15.88
N ASP A 209 -13.59 8.44 -15.65
CA ASP A 209 -12.25 8.10 -16.15
C ASP A 209 -12.31 7.44 -17.52
N GLU A 210 -11.69 8.08 -18.53
CA GLU A 210 -11.71 7.61 -19.92
C GLU A 210 -11.01 6.25 -20.09
N VAL A 211 -9.88 6.03 -19.41
CA VAL A 211 -9.11 4.78 -19.48
C VAL A 211 -9.92 3.64 -18.88
N CYS A 212 -10.54 3.85 -17.73
CA CYS A 212 -11.41 2.86 -17.10
C CYS A 212 -12.63 2.55 -17.96
N ARG A 213 -13.25 3.56 -18.59
CA ARG A 213 -14.38 3.33 -19.54
C ARG A 213 -13.97 2.46 -20.72
N ARG A 214 -12.79 2.72 -21.31
CA ARG A 214 -12.25 1.87 -22.38
C ARG A 214 -12.04 0.43 -21.92
N PHE A 215 -11.49 0.21 -20.72
CA PHE A 215 -11.32 -1.15 -20.19
C PHE A 215 -12.66 -1.87 -19.98
N THR A 216 -13.70 -1.17 -19.54
CA THR A 216 -15.02 -1.79 -19.31
C THR A 216 -15.74 -2.18 -20.60
N THR A 217 -15.29 -1.79 -21.79
CA THR A 217 -15.83 -2.31 -23.06
C THR A 217 -15.34 -3.72 -23.38
N MET A 218 -14.29 -4.19 -22.69
CA MET A 218 -13.76 -5.54 -22.88
C MET A 218 -14.62 -6.57 -22.14
N PRO A 219 -15.05 -7.67 -22.78
CA PRO A 219 -15.82 -8.72 -22.12
C PRO A 219 -15.11 -9.24 -20.86
N GLY A 220 -15.85 -9.34 -19.75
CA GLY A 220 -15.33 -9.81 -18.45
C GLY A 220 -14.61 -8.75 -17.60
N VAL A 221 -14.37 -7.56 -18.12
CA VAL A 221 -13.75 -6.47 -17.36
C VAL A 221 -14.82 -5.58 -16.72
N GLY A 222 -15.04 -5.75 -15.42
CA GLY A 222 -15.94 -4.88 -14.66
C GLY A 222 -15.24 -3.62 -14.13
N PRO A 223 -16.00 -2.63 -13.61
CA PRO A 223 -15.47 -1.35 -13.11
C PRO A 223 -14.34 -1.50 -12.09
N ILE A 224 -14.49 -2.44 -11.17
CA ILE A 224 -13.48 -2.68 -10.11
C ILE A 224 -12.16 -3.18 -10.72
N THR A 225 -12.25 -4.11 -11.66
CA THR A 225 -11.09 -4.66 -12.37
C THR A 225 -10.40 -3.58 -13.21
N ALA A 226 -11.19 -2.75 -13.91
CA ALA A 226 -10.68 -1.65 -14.72
C ALA A 226 -9.86 -0.65 -13.86
N LEU A 227 -10.41 -0.21 -12.74
CA LEU A 227 -9.72 0.73 -11.85
C LEU A 227 -8.51 0.08 -11.17
N ALA A 228 -8.62 -1.19 -10.74
CA ALA A 228 -7.50 -1.92 -10.15
C ALA A 228 -6.34 -2.06 -11.14
N PHE A 229 -6.64 -2.38 -12.40
CA PHE A 229 -5.64 -2.47 -13.46
C PHE A 229 -5.00 -1.11 -13.75
N LYS A 230 -5.80 -0.04 -13.94
CA LYS A 230 -5.29 1.32 -14.14
C LYS A 230 -4.31 1.71 -13.05
N THR A 231 -4.70 1.58 -11.78
CA THR A 231 -3.85 1.95 -10.64
C THR A 231 -2.65 1.02 -10.43
N ALA A 232 -2.71 -0.23 -10.92
CA ALA A 232 -1.56 -1.14 -10.87
C ALA A 232 -0.50 -0.77 -11.92
N VAL A 233 -0.92 -0.49 -13.15
CA VAL A 233 -0.05 -0.16 -14.29
C VAL A 233 0.40 1.30 -14.23
N GLU A 234 -0.53 2.22 -14.03
CA GLU A 234 -0.40 3.69 -13.96
C GLU A 234 0.25 4.30 -15.21
N THR A 235 1.51 4.01 -15.48
CA THR A 235 2.29 4.53 -16.61
C THR A 235 2.67 3.37 -17.54
N PRO A 236 1.89 3.08 -18.60
CA PRO A 236 2.16 1.95 -19.48
C PRO A 236 3.51 2.01 -20.19
N GLU A 237 4.01 3.22 -20.46
CA GLU A 237 5.26 3.48 -21.20
C GLU A 237 6.50 2.95 -20.48
N ARG A 238 6.42 2.71 -19.16
CA ARG A 238 7.50 2.10 -18.38
C ARG A 238 7.74 0.62 -18.70
N PHE A 239 6.83 -0.02 -19.42
CA PHE A 239 6.92 -1.44 -19.78
C PHE A 239 7.41 -1.60 -21.21
N ALA A 240 8.59 -2.14 -21.39
CA ALA A 240 9.13 -2.43 -22.72
C ALA A 240 8.30 -3.48 -23.49
N LYS A 241 7.61 -4.38 -22.78
CA LYS A 241 6.79 -5.46 -23.37
C LYS A 241 5.53 -5.68 -22.52
N SER A 242 4.39 -5.97 -23.16
CA SER A 242 3.11 -6.27 -22.50
C SER A 242 3.21 -7.46 -21.51
N LYS A 243 4.04 -8.44 -21.79
CA LYS A 243 4.28 -9.60 -20.89
C LYS A 243 4.82 -9.18 -19.51
N THR A 244 5.55 -8.05 -19.42
CA THR A 244 6.10 -7.58 -18.14
C THR A 244 5.04 -6.93 -17.24
N VAL A 245 3.89 -6.53 -17.78
CA VAL A 245 2.75 -6.04 -16.99
C VAL A 245 2.18 -7.15 -16.10
N GLY A 246 2.15 -8.39 -16.60
CA GLY A 246 1.68 -9.54 -15.81
C GLY A 246 2.44 -9.78 -14.52
N LEU A 247 3.74 -9.44 -14.47
CA LEU A 247 4.58 -9.59 -13.27
C LEU A 247 4.21 -8.64 -12.12
N ILE A 248 3.46 -7.57 -12.39
CA ILE A 248 3.00 -6.61 -11.37
C ILE A 248 1.64 -7.00 -10.81
N LEU A 249 0.87 -7.80 -11.55
CA LEU A 249 -0.48 -8.22 -11.20
C LEU A 249 -0.50 -9.58 -10.49
N ALA A 250 0.62 -10.30 -10.49
CA ALA A 250 0.81 -11.58 -9.79
C ALA A 250 1.24 -11.35 -8.34
#